data_f6c0598861b53a561913fdf528ed3ede
#
_entry.id   f6c0598861b53a561913fdf528ed3ede
#
_cell.length_a   1.000
_cell.length_b   1.000
_cell.length_c   1.000
_cell.angle_alpha   90.00
_cell.angle_beta   90.00
_cell.angle_gamma   90.00
#
_symmetry.space_group_name_H-M   'P 1'
#
loop_
_entity.id
_entity.type
_entity.pdbx_description
1 polymer ?
#
loop_
_entity_poly.entity_id
_entity_poly.type
_entity_poly.pdbx_seq_one_letter_code
_entity_poly.pdbx_strand_id
1 'polypeptide(L)'
;MPQQFIDAHQHFWHYDPAKHIWMNDDMGVIKKDFMPVDLEPLLYDCSITGCVAVQANQAKIENTFLLGLADNHDIIKGIVGWVDLQSGDVEERLAHYKQFDRIKGFRHVIHDEADINFMLRPAFLGGVRLLKKYDYTYDILIFPKHLPNTLAFIKACPDQSFVIDHIAKPSIKTGENTEGWQKALKAVAAYDNVSCKISGMVTEANWTDWQQADFTPYIYDVVELFGMDRVMYGSDWPVCTLAATYKDMFSIVKNYFSTFSASEQQKFFGTNAVQFYNL
;
A
#
# COMPACT_ATOMS: atom_id res chain seq x y z
N MET A 1 0.99 -25.58 5.21
CA MET A 1 -0.18 -24.69 5.23
C MET A 1 -0.68 -24.56 3.81
N PRO A 2 -1.99 -24.39 3.55
CA PRO A 2 -2.46 -24.11 2.20
C PRO A 2 -1.78 -22.83 1.68
N GLN A 3 -1.54 -22.79 0.37
CA GLN A 3 -0.95 -21.65 -0.29
C GLN A 3 -1.88 -20.44 -0.13
N GLN A 4 -1.40 -19.37 0.50
CA GLN A 4 -2.15 -18.12 0.68
C GLN A 4 -1.66 -17.09 -0.34
N PHE A 5 -2.56 -16.61 -1.17
CA PHE A 5 -2.34 -15.44 -2.02
C PHE A 5 -3.07 -14.26 -1.41
N ILE A 6 -2.37 -13.16 -1.21
CA ILE A 6 -2.84 -11.97 -0.49
C ILE A 6 -2.73 -10.74 -1.38
N ASP A 7 -3.83 -10.04 -1.52
CA ASP A 7 -3.83 -8.66 -2.01
C ASP A 7 -3.42 -7.74 -0.85
N ALA A 8 -2.19 -7.26 -0.86
CA ALA A 8 -1.62 -6.48 0.23
C ALA A 8 -2.03 -5.01 0.23
N HIS A 9 -2.88 -4.58 -0.72
CA HIS A 9 -3.31 -3.19 -0.80
C HIS A 9 -4.64 -3.05 -1.55
N GLN A 10 -5.71 -2.85 -0.82
CA GLN A 10 -7.03 -2.49 -1.33
C GLN A 10 -7.78 -1.66 -0.29
N HIS A 11 -8.90 -1.03 -0.70
CA HIS A 11 -9.68 -0.13 0.14
C HIS A 11 -11.16 -0.50 0.14
N PHE A 12 -11.83 -0.15 1.25
CA PHE A 12 -13.29 -0.14 1.36
C PHE A 12 -13.76 1.24 1.80
N TRP A 13 -14.92 1.68 1.34
CA TRP A 13 -15.57 2.89 1.81
C TRP A 13 -17.06 2.92 1.53
N HIS A 14 -17.80 3.64 2.37
CA HIS A 14 -19.06 4.26 2.00
C HIS A 14 -18.75 5.64 1.44
N TYR A 15 -19.13 5.90 0.19
CA TYR A 15 -18.83 7.16 -0.48
C TYR A 15 -19.57 8.33 0.19
N ASP A 16 -18.81 9.33 0.59
CA ASP A 16 -19.30 10.59 1.12
C ASP A 16 -18.45 11.72 0.52
N PRO A 17 -19.02 12.60 -0.32
CA PRO A 17 -18.25 13.65 -0.97
C PRO A 17 -17.58 14.62 0.02
N ALA A 18 -18.09 14.75 1.24
CA ALA A 18 -17.46 15.57 2.27
C ALA A 18 -16.23 14.95 2.91
N LYS A 19 -16.10 13.61 2.83
CA LYS A 19 -14.96 12.86 3.38
C LYS A 19 -13.93 12.49 2.31
N HIS A 20 -14.40 12.22 1.07
CA HIS A 20 -13.55 11.78 -0.04
C HIS A 20 -13.21 12.97 -0.96
N ILE A 21 -12.73 14.07 -0.38
CA ILE A 21 -12.39 15.31 -1.11
C ILE A 21 -11.25 15.13 -2.12
N TRP A 22 -10.46 14.07 -1.98
CA TRP A 22 -9.40 13.70 -2.92
C TRP A 22 -9.95 13.17 -4.27
N MET A 23 -11.22 12.74 -4.30
CA MET A 23 -11.86 12.26 -5.54
C MET A 23 -12.33 13.45 -6.37
N ASN A 24 -11.60 13.79 -7.41
CA ASN A 24 -11.95 14.84 -8.36
C ASN A 24 -13.04 14.41 -9.36
N ASP A 25 -13.41 15.27 -10.31
CA ASP A 25 -14.53 14.99 -11.23
C ASP A 25 -14.23 13.89 -12.26
N ASP A 26 -12.95 13.66 -12.58
CA ASP A 26 -12.55 12.59 -13.51
C ASP A 26 -12.65 11.19 -12.85
N MET A 27 -12.81 11.13 -11.53
CA MET A 27 -12.87 9.90 -10.74
C MET A 27 -14.30 9.40 -10.51
N GLY A 28 -15.25 9.71 -11.39
CA GLY A 28 -16.68 9.39 -11.22
C GLY A 28 -16.97 7.91 -10.95
N VAL A 29 -16.21 7.00 -11.55
CA VAL A 29 -16.40 5.54 -11.43
C VAL A 29 -16.19 5.04 -9.99
N ILE A 30 -15.39 5.73 -9.17
CA ILE A 30 -15.13 5.37 -7.78
C ILE A 30 -15.96 6.18 -6.77
N LYS A 31 -16.81 7.11 -7.21
CA LYS A 31 -17.72 7.91 -6.36
C LYS A 31 -19.00 7.13 -6.00
N LYS A 32 -18.85 5.96 -5.42
CA LYS A 32 -19.90 5.08 -4.90
C LYS A 32 -19.35 4.20 -3.77
N ASP A 33 -20.21 3.45 -3.11
CA ASP A 33 -19.81 2.49 -2.08
C ASP A 33 -19.01 1.34 -2.71
N PHE A 34 -17.98 0.90 -1.99
CA PHE A 34 -17.21 -0.30 -2.29
C PHE A 34 -16.98 -1.10 -1.01
N MET A 35 -17.52 -2.31 -0.98
CA MET A 35 -17.61 -3.14 0.21
C MET A 35 -16.99 -4.52 -0.02
N PRO A 36 -16.75 -5.33 1.02
CA PRO A 36 -16.18 -6.66 0.86
C PRO A 36 -16.94 -7.57 -0.09
N VAL A 37 -18.28 -7.47 -0.13
CA VAL A 37 -19.12 -8.25 -1.05
C VAL A 37 -18.86 -7.95 -2.53
N ASP A 38 -18.33 -6.76 -2.85
CA ASP A 38 -17.97 -6.37 -4.21
C ASP A 38 -16.58 -6.92 -4.59
N LEU A 39 -15.68 -7.08 -3.59
CA LEU A 39 -14.33 -7.55 -3.80
C LEU A 39 -14.22 -9.09 -3.80
N GLU A 40 -14.99 -9.79 -2.95
CA GLU A 40 -14.90 -11.25 -2.80
C GLU A 40 -14.93 -12.03 -4.11
N PRO A 41 -15.86 -11.76 -5.07
CA PRO A 41 -15.86 -12.47 -6.36
C PRO A 41 -14.60 -12.20 -7.17
N LEU A 42 -14.03 -10.99 -7.10
CA LEU A 42 -12.82 -10.60 -7.85
C LEU A 42 -11.57 -11.32 -7.31
N LEU A 43 -11.47 -11.46 -5.97
CA LEU A 43 -10.42 -12.26 -5.33
C LEU A 43 -10.52 -13.73 -5.76
N TYR A 44 -11.73 -14.29 -5.70
CA TYR A 44 -11.98 -15.67 -6.08
C TYR A 44 -11.56 -15.97 -7.52
N ASP A 45 -11.93 -15.11 -8.47
CA ASP A 45 -11.60 -15.26 -9.89
C ASP A 45 -10.08 -15.21 -10.14
N CYS A 46 -9.33 -14.53 -9.28
CA CYS A 46 -7.89 -14.45 -9.33
C CYS A 46 -7.16 -15.46 -8.42
N SER A 47 -7.91 -16.36 -7.74
CA SER A 47 -7.39 -17.32 -6.76
C SER A 47 -6.65 -16.66 -5.57
N ILE A 48 -7.05 -15.44 -5.20
CA ILE A 48 -6.55 -14.71 -4.04
C ILE A 48 -7.40 -15.08 -2.84
N THR A 49 -6.77 -15.43 -1.72
CA THR A 49 -7.42 -16.00 -0.54
C THR A 49 -7.73 -14.97 0.56
N GLY A 50 -7.24 -13.76 0.41
CA GLY A 50 -7.49 -12.67 1.35
C GLY A 50 -6.80 -11.38 0.97
N CYS A 51 -7.08 -10.34 1.76
CA CYS A 51 -6.54 -9.01 1.50
C CYS A 51 -6.14 -8.28 2.79
N VAL A 52 -5.34 -7.23 2.62
CA VAL A 52 -5.07 -6.20 3.62
C VAL A 52 -5.88 -4.97 3.25
N ALA A 53 -6.81 -4.59 4.14
CA ALA A 53 -7.61 -3.39 3.97
C ALA A 53 -6.83 -2.17 4.46
N VAL A 54 -6.54 -1.25 3.55
CA VAL A 54 -5.80 -0.02 3.85
C VAL A 54 -6.77 1.15 4.01
N GLN A 55 -6.54 2.02 4.98
CA GLN A 55 -7.38 3.19 5.21
C GLN A 55 -7.57 4.04 3.94
N ALA A 56 -8.78 4.53 3.71
CA ALA A 56 -9.14 5.47 2.66
C ALA A 56 -9.23 6.92 3.18
N ASN A 57 -9.47 7.08 4.49
CA ASN A 57 -9.62 8.38 5.14
C ASN A 57 -8.69 8.53 6.34
N GLN A 58 -8.21 9.75 6.58
CA GLN A 58 -7.40 10.10 7.75
C GLN A 58 -8.31 10.54 8.91
N ALA A 59 -9.14 9.62 9.41
CA ALA A 59 -10.10 9.89 10.47
C ALA A 59 -10.14 8.75 11.50
N LYS A 60 -10.40 9.08 12.77
CA LYS A 60 -10.46 8.09 13.87
C LYS A 60 -11.50 6.99 13.64
N ILE A 61 -12.62 7.33 12.98
CA ILE A 61 -13.71 6.39 12.69
C ILE A 61 -13.32 5.32 11.66
N GLU A 62 -12.29 5.56 10.86
CA GLU A 62 -11.84 4.66 9.80
C GLU A 62 -11.44 3.29 10.36
N ASN A 63 -10.67 3.26 11.45
CA ASN A 63 -10.26 2.00 12.07
C ASN A 63 -11.46 1.20 12.58
N THR A 64 -12.47 1.87 13.17
CA THR A 64 -13.70 1.21 13.64
C THR A 64 -14.50 0.65 12.48
N PHE A 65 -14.58 1.38 11.38
CA PHE A 65 -15.25 0.92 10.17
C PHE A 65 -14.57 -0.33 9.60
N LEU A 66 -13.25 -0.30 9.40
CA LEU A 66 -12.50 -1.43 8.86
C LEU A 66 -12.52 -2.65 9.79
N LEU A 67 -12.46 -2.45 11.11
CA LEU A 67 -12.61 -3.53 12.09
C LEU A 67 -13.99 -4.18 12.00
N GLY A 68 -15.06 -3.39 11.91
CA GLY A 68 -16.41 -3.90 11.75
C GLY A 68 -16.59 -4.72 10.45
N LEU A 69 -15.90 -4.36 9.37
CA LEU A 69 -15.88 -5.16 8.16
C LEU A 69 -15.11 -6.47 8.37
N ALA A 70 -13.94 -6.41 9.01
CA ALA A 70 -13.10 -7.59 9.23
C ALA A 70 -13.73 -8.62 10.18
N ASP A 71 -14.57 -8.19 11.11
CA ASP A 71 -15.34 -9.07 11.99
C ASP A 71 -16.38 -9.90 11.25
N ASN A 72 -16.85 -9.42 10.08
CA ASN A 72 -17.90 -10.05 9.30
C ASN A 72 -17.43 -10.67 7.98
N HIS A 73 -16.18 -10.42 7.57
CA HIS A 73 -15.63 -10.87 6.29
C HIS A 73 -14.22 -11.45 6.44
N ASP A 74 -14.11 -12.76 6.41
CA ASP A 74 -12.84 -13.49 6.58
C ASP A 74 -11.79 -13.20 5.50
N ILE A 75 -12.17 -12.61 4.37
CA ILE A 75 -11.21 -12.20 3.35
C ILE A 75 -10.27 -11.09 3.86
N ILE A 76 -10.67 -10.28 4.85
CA ILE A 76 -9.85 -9.22 5.42
C ILE A 76 -8.91 -9.83 6.47
N LYS A 77 -7.66 -10.11 6.06
CA LYS A 77 -6.66 -10.75 6.92
C LYS A 77 -5.90 -9.76 7.80
N GLY A 78 -5.79 -8.52 7.35
CA GLY A 78 -5.13 -7.43 8.08
C GLY A 78 -5.70 -6.08 7.71
N ILE A 79 -5.44 -5.10 8.57
CA ILE A 79 -5.85 -3.71 8.40
C ILE A 79 -4.63 -2.81 8.58
N VAL A 80 -4.42 -1.90 7.64
CA VAL A 80 -3.54 -0.73 7.78
C VAL A 80 -4.43 0.47 8.03
N GLY A 81 -4.52 0.86 9.30
CA GLY A 81 -5.40 1.93 9.76
C GLY A 81 -4.77 3.31 9.73
N TRP A 82 -5.39 4.25 10.44
CA TRP A 82 -4.87 5.58 10.64
C TRP A 82 -4.97 6.02 12.09
N VAL A 83 -3.91 6.69 12.56
CA VAL A 83 -3.89 7.49 13.79
C VAL A 83 -3.12 8.78 13.51
N ASP A 84 -3.47 9.85 14.22
CA ASP A 84 -2.62 11.05 14.20
C ASP A 84 -1.32 10.78 14.96
N LEU A 85 -0.26 10.46 14.20
CA LEU A 85 1.07 10.15 14.74
C LEU A 85 1.76 11.35 15.39
N GLN A 86 1.24 12.58 15.22
CA GLN A 86 1.74 13.78 15.89
C GLN A 86 0.98 14.11 17.18
N SER A 87 -0.10 13.39 17.46
CA SER A 87 -0.93 13.65 18.65
C SER A 87 -0.20 13.32 19.95
N GLY A 88 -0.45 14.12 20.99
CA GLY A 88 0.10 13.84 22.32
C GLY A 88 -0.43 12.57 22.97
N ASP A 89 -1.57 12.01 22.50
CA ASP A 89 -2.19 10.77 22.96
C ASP A 89 -1.91 9.56 22.04
N VAL A 90 -0.96 9.69 21.10
CA VAL A 90 -0.68 8.64 20.09
C VAL A 90 -0.32 7.30 20.74
N GLU A 91 0.47 7.30 21.81
CA GLU A 91 0.88 6.07 22.47
C GLU A 91 -0.30 5.34 23.13
N GLU A 92 -1.21 6.07 23.78
CA GLU A 92 -2.43 5.52 24.35
C GLU A 92 -3.32 4.88 23.25
N ARG A 93 -3.43 5.53 22.10
CA ARG A 93 -4.18 5.01 20.94
C ARG A 93 -3.57 3.74 20.38
N LEU A 94 -2.24 3.70 20.20
CA LEU A 94 -1.56 2.51 19.72
C LEU A 94 -1.73 1.34 20.68
N ALA A 95 -1.63 1.59 22.00
CA ALA A 95 -1.90 0.60 23.05
C ALA A 95 -3.36 0.10 22.98
N HIS A 96 -4.32 1.01 22.77
CA HIS A 96 -5.73 0.64 22.60
C HIS A 96 -5.93 -0.30 21.41
N TYR A 97 -5.32 -0.03 20.26
CA TYR A 97 -5.48 -0.87 19.05
C TYR A 97 -4.81 -2.24 19.18
N LYS A 98 -3.89 -2.46 20.12
CA LYS A 98 -3.23 -3.76 20.35
C LYS A 98 -4.18 -4.89 20.74
N GLN A 99 -5.37 -4.56 21.24
CA GLN A 99 -6.41 -5.56 21.52
C GLN A 99 -7.08 -6.14 20.24
N PHE A 100 -6.85 -5.55 19.08
CA PHE A 100 -7.45 -5.95 17.81
C PHE A 100 -6.40 -6.58 16.89
N ASP A 101 -6.35 -7.91 16.86
CA ASP A 101 -5.35 -8.65 16.07
C ASP A 101 -5.35 -8.33 14.57
N ARG A 102 -6.47 -7.81 14.05
CA ARG A 102 -6.57 -7.41 12.64
C ARG A 102 -5.83 -6.12 12.31
N ILE A 103 -5.57 -5.23 13.25
CA ILE A 103 -4.75 -4.03 13.01
C ILE A 103 -3.27 -4.43 12.95
N LYS A 104 -2.67 -4.28 11.78
CA LYS A 104 -1.29 -4.71 11.49
C LYS A 104 -0.33 -3.55 11.32
N GLY A 105 -0.84 -2.40 10.92
CA GLY A 105 -0.03 -1.23 10.64
C GLY A 105 -0.85 0.04 10.52
N PHE A 106 -0.14 1.13 10.24
CA PHE A 106 -0.73 2.44 10.05
C PHE A 106 -0.13 3.15 8.83
N ARG A 107 -0.91 4.05 8.25
CA ARG A 107 -0.50 4.88 7.12
C ARG A 107 -0.95 6.31 7.32
N HIS A 108 -0.14 7.26 6.86
CA HIS A 108 -0.52 8.65 6.64
C HIS A 108 -0.35 9.00 5.16
N VAL A 109 -1.26 9.80 4.60
CA VAL A 109 -1.24 10.20 3.18
C VAL A 109 -0.23 11.35 3.02
N ILE A 110 1.06 11.01 3.00
CA ILE A 110 2.16 11.99 2.99
C ILE A 110 2.19 12.79 1.68
N HIS A 111 1.79 12.19 0.58
CA HIS A 111 1.85 12.84 -0.73
C HIS A 111 0.91 14.05 -0.84
N ASP A 112 -0.12 14.15 -0.01
CA ASP A 112 -1.08 15.27 0.01
C ASP A 112 -0.66 16.39 0.97
N GLU A 113 0.38 16.16 1.78
CA GLU A 113 0.89 17.19 2.68
C GLU A 113 1.59 18.31 1.93
N ALA A 114 1.20 19.57 2.26
CA ALA A 114 1.81 20.74 1.63
C ALA A 114 3.30 20.90 1.99
N ASP A 115 3.70 20.44 3.16
CA ASP A 115 5.09 20.46 3.64
C ASP A 115 5.83 19.21 3.18
N ILE A 116 6.75 19.37 2.24
CA ILE A 116 7.59 18.28 1.73
C ILE A 116 8.39 17.58 2.84
N ASN A 117 8.64 18.26 3.96
CA ASN A 117 9.37 17.73 5.11
C ASN A 117 8.45 17.16 6.19
N PHE A 118 7.15 17.02 5.93
CA PHE A 118 6.16 16.55 6.90
C PHE A 118 6.62 15.30 7.67
N MET A 119 7.10 14.27 6.95
CA MET A 119 7.57 13.01 7.55
C MET A 119 8.80 13.15 8.45
N LEU A 120 9.52 14.27 8.37
CA LEU A 120 10.70 14.56 9.19
C LEU A 120 10.39 15.44 10.41
N ARG A 121 9.14 15.84 10.60
CA ARG A 121 8.73 16.59 11.79
C ARG A 121 9.00 15.78 13.05
N PRO A 122 9.59 16.39 14.11
CA PRO A 122 9.94 15.65 15.34
C PRO A 122 8.77 14.89 15.96
N ALA A 123 7.56 15.48 15.97
CA ALA A 123 6.37 14.85 16.52
C ALA A 123 5.97 13.62 15.68
N PHE A 124 6.00 13.72 14.33
CA PHE A 124 5.68 12.60 13.45
C PHE A 124 6.69 11.45 13.59
N LEU A 125 7.98 11.75 13.60
CA LEU A 125 9.06 10.78 13.86
C LEU A 125 8.88 10.09 15.21
N GLY A 126 8.48 10.87 16.25
CA GLY A 126 8.18 10.34 17.58
C GLY A 126 7.07 9.30 17.54
N GLY A 127 5.95 9.62 16.88
CA GLY A 127 4.82 8.69 16.72
C GLY A 127 5.16 7.44 15.92
N VAL A 128 5.93 7.58 14.83
CA VAL A 128 6.36 6.43 14.02
C VAL A 128 7.26 5.47 14.82
N ARG A 129 8.19 5.99 15.62
CA ARG A 129 9.03 5.14 16.49
C ARG A 129 8.22 4.34 17.53
N LEU A 130 7.06 4.85 17.96
CA LEU A 130 6.18 4.13 18.85
C LEU A 130 5.51 2.93 18.18
N LEU A 131 5.35 2.92 16.86
CA LEU A 131 4.76 1.78 16.14
C LEU A 131 5.54 0.49 16.40
N LYS A 132 6.86 0.56 16.37
CA LYS A 132 7.73 -0.59 16.66
C LYS A 132 7.51 -1.17 18.06
N LYS A 133 7.25 -0.32 19.06
CA LYS A 133 6.95 -0.77 20.45
C LYS A 133 5.73 -1.68 20.53
N TYR A 134 4.79 -1.50 19.59
CA TYR A 134 3.53 -2.24 19.52
C TYR A 134 3.49 -3.25 18.35
N ASP A 135 4.63 -3.51 17.70
CA ASP A 135 4.75 -4.41 16.53
C ASP A 135 3.83 -4.05 15.36
N TYR A 136 3.64 -2.75 15.11
CA TYR A 136 2.93 -2.27 13.94
C TYR A 136 3.90 -1.94 12.80
N THR A 137 3.47 -2.21 11.57
CA THR A 137 4.15 -1.77 10.34
C THR A 137 3.77 -0.33 10.00
N TYR A 138 4.53 0.29 9.09
CA TYR A 138 4.19 1.60 8.55
C TYR A 138 4.24 1.59 7.03
N ASP A 139 3.12 1.95 6.40
CA ASP A 139 2.98 2.06 4.95
C ASP A 139 3.30 3.49 4.51
N ILE A 140 4.23 3.65 3.55
CA ILE A 140 4.72 4.95 3.08
C ILE A 140 4.06 5.28 1.74
N LEU A 141 3.09 6.20 1.74
CA LEU A 141 2.39 6.68 0.55
C LEU A 141 2.95 8.03 0.11
N ILE A 142 3.69 8.05 -1.00
CA ILE A 142 4.48 9.19 -1.46
C ILE A 142 4.49 9.31 -2.99
N PHE A 143 4.86 10.50 -3.49
CA PHE A 143 5.32 10.72 -4.86
C PHE A 143 6.85 10.68 -4.94
N PRO A 144 7.46 10.55 -6.16
CA PRO A 144 8.92 10.50 -6.34
C PRO A 144 9.68 11.66 -5.70
N LYS A 145 9.10 12.86 -5.68
CA LYS A 145 9.69 14.06 -5.07
C LYS A 145 9.99 13.89 -3.57
N HIS A 146 9.31 12.96 -2.88
CA HIS A 146 9.49 12.72 -1.45
C HIS A 146 10.59 11.68 -1.12
N LEU A 147 11.08 10.93 -2.11
CA LEU A 147 12.06 9.85 -1.88
C LEU A 147 13.35 10.30 -1.14
N PRO A 148 13.91 11.50 -1.40
CA PRO A 148 15.05 11.97 -0.62
C PRO A 148 14.74 12.12 0.87
N ASN A 149 13.55 12.64 1.20
CA ASN A 149 13.09 12.78 2.59
C ASN A 149 12.72 11.42 3.20
N THR A 150 12.19 10.49 2.39
CA THR A 150 11.91 9.11 2.80
C THR A 150 13.18 8.39 3.24
N LEU A 151 14.29 8.60 2.54
CA LEU A 151 15.59 8.07 2.96
C LEU A 151 16.01 8.60 4.35
N ALA A 152 15.84 9.89 4.60
CA ALA A 152 16.13 10.49 5.91
C ALA A 152 15.17 9.98 7.00
N PHE A 153 13.90 9.79 6.66
CA PHE A 153 12.86 9.23 7.52
C PHE A 153 13.18 7.79 7.96
N ILE A 154 13.55 6.92 7.02
CA ILE A 154 13.94 5.53 7.31
C ILE A 154 15.17 5.50 8.22
N LYS A 155 16.19 6.32 7.93
CA LYS A 155 17.38 6.44 8.79
C LYS A 155 17.06 6.90 10.21
N ALA A 156 16.05 7.75 10.37
CA ALA A 156 15.62 8.22 11.69
C ALA A 156 14.83 7.17 12.49
N CYS A 157 14.32 6.11 11.82
CA CYS A 157 13.52 5.05 12.44
C CYS A 157 14.04 3.65 12.01
N PRO A 158 15.29 3.28 12.35
CA PRO A 158 15.96 2.10 11.77
C PRO A 158 15.32 0.76 12.16
N ASP A 159 14.62 0.70 13.29
CA ASP A 159 13.99 -0.52 13.80
C ASP A 159 12.54 -0.72 13.30
N GLN A 160 12.00 0.28 12.60
CA GLN A 160 10.62 0.25 12.09
C GLN A 160 10.55 -0.52 10.77
N SER A 161 9.57 -1.44 10.64
CA SER A 161 9.26 -2.12 9.38
C SER A 161 8.43 -1.20 8.47
N PHE A 162 8.96 -0.91 7.27
CA PHE A 162 8.35 -0.03 6.28
C PHE A 162 7.97 -0.78 5.01
N VAL A 163 6.89 -0.35 4.36
CA VAL A 163 6.59 -0.72 2.98
C VAL A 163 6.27 0.53 2.15
N ILE A 164 6.88 0.64 0.98
CA ILE A 164 6.56 1.70 0.02
C ILE A 164 5.30 1.30 -0.75
N ASP A 165 4.26 2.13 -0.68
CA ASP A 165 3.05 1.94 -1.48
C ASP A 165 3.29 2.33 -2.95
N HIS A 166 2.69 1.57 -3.88
CA HIS A 166 2.57 1.91 -5.30
C HIS A 166 3.91 2.22 -5.98
N ILE A 167 4.98 1.49 -5.61
CA ILE A 167 6.34 1.72 -6.13
C ILE A 167 6.79 3.20 -6.07
N ALA A 168 6.27 3.95 -5.08
CA ALA A 168 6.44 5.41 -4.93
C ALA A 168 5.89 6.25 -6.09
N LYS A 169 4.86 5.76 -6.82
CA LYS A 169 4.07 6.48 -7.84
C LYS A 169 4.92 7.18 -8.93
N PRO A 170 5.77 6.46 -9.68
CA PRO A 170 6.52 7.06 -10.79
C PRO A 170 5.58 7.57 -11.89
N SER A 171 5.99 8.59 -12.63
CA SER A 171 5.22 9.17 -13.73
C SER A 171 5.19 8.24 -14.95
N ILE A 172 4.50 7.10 -14.89
CA ILE A 172 4.46 6.09 -15.96
C ILE A 172 3.91 6.68 -17.25
N LYS A 173 2.86 7.50 -17.16
CA LYS A 173 2.21 8.15 -18.30
C LYS A 173 3.17 8.97 -19.17
N THR A 174 4.11 9.66 -18.57
CA THR A 174 5.02 10.57 -19.27
C THR A 174 6.45 10.07 -19.36
N GLY A 175 6.82 9.09 -18.52
CA GLY A 175 8.21 8.66 -18.35
C GLY A 175 9.12 9.75 -17.74
N GLU A 176 8.53 10.83 -17.22
CA GLU A 176 9.29 11.96 -16.69
C GLU A 176 10.06 11.56 -15.45
N ASN A 177 11.35 11.94 -15.41
CA ASN A 177 12.26 11.72 -14.28
C ASN A 177 12.38 10.26 -13.80
N THR A 178 12.21 9.28 -14.70
CA THR A 178 12.31 7.85 -14.35
C THR A 178 13.67 7.50 -13.76
N GLU A 179 14.77 8.02 -14.31
CA GLU A 179 16.13 7.79 -13.78
C GLU A 179 16.29 8.40 -12.36
N GLY A 180 15.70 9.56 -12.11
CA GLY A 180 15.71 10.20 -10.79
C GLY A 180 14.94 9.38 -9.76
N TRP A 181 13.76 8.86 -10.14
CA TRP A 181 12.97 7.95 -9.33
C TRP A 181 13.74 6.67 -9.02
N GLN A 182 14.29 6.00 -10.04
CA GLN A 182 15.06 4.75 -9.89
C GLN A 182 16.27 4.95 -8.95
N LYS A 183 17.05 6.01 -9.16
CA LYS A 183 18.22 6.33 -8.31
C LYS A 183 17.82 6.57 -6.85
N ALA A 184 16.74 7.32 -6.61
CA ALA A 184 16.27 7.62 -5.27
C ALA A 184 15.65 6.39 -4.59
N LEU A 185 14.89 5.58 -5.33
CA LEU A 185 14.31 4.33 -4.83
C LEU A 185 15.41 3.31 -4.47
N LYS A 186 16.49 3.23 -5.27
CA LYS A 186 17.68 2.40 -4.95
C LYS A 186 18.28 2.74 -3.60
N ALA A 187 18.37 4.03 -3.26
CA ALA A 187 18.90 4.45 -1.98
C ALA A 187 18.01 4.02 -0.79
N VAL A 188 16.69 3.97 -0.99
CA VAL A 188 15.70 3.49 -0.02
C VAL A 188 15.73 1.97 0.08
N ALA A 189 15.79 1.27 -1.06
CA ALA A 189 15.82 -0.20 -1.13
C ALA A 189 17.08 -0.82 -0.50
N ALA A 190 18.14 -0.03 -0.29
CA ALA A 190 19.37 -0.46 0.41
C ALA A 190 19.14 -0.75 1.91
N TYR A 191 17.96 -0.44 2.45
CA TYR A 191 17.60 -0.71 3.85
C TYR A 191 16.75 -1.96 3.95
N ASP A 192 17.19 -2.96 4.70
CA ASP A 192 16.56 -4.29 4.81
C ASP A 192 15.17 -4.23 5.49
N ASN A 193 14.90 -3.19 6.29
CA ASN A 193 13.61 -2.96 6.93
C ASN A 193 12.57 -2.30 6.01
N VAL A 194 12.86 -2.19 4.69
CA VAL A 194 11.96 -1.57 3.71
C VAL A 194 11.57 -2.59 2.65
N SER A 195 10.27 -2.78 2.48
CA SER A 195 9.63 -3.54 1.40
C SER A 195 8.95 -2.61 0.39
N CYS A 196 8.45 -3.15 -0.71
CA CYS A 196 7.74 -2.38 -1.73
C CYS A 196 6.50 -3.12 -2.25
N LYS A 197 5.37 -2.42 -2.36
CA LYS A 197 4.16 -2.94 -3.01
C LYS A 197 4.19 -2.59 -4.50
N ILE A 198 4.10 -3.62 -5.34
CA ILE A 198 3.81 -3.47 -6.76
C ILE A 198 2.29 -3.38 -6.90
N SER A 199 1.78 -2.17 -6.87
CA SER A 199 0.37 -1.79 -6.85
C SER A 199 0.18 -0.39 -7.44
N GLY A 200 -1.06 0.04 -7.71
CA GLY A 200 -1.40 1.41 -8.10
C GLY A 200 -0.73 1.93 -9.38
N MET A 201 -0.12 1.07 -10.20
CA MET A 201 0.62 1.48 -11.38
C MET A 201 -0.29 2.01 -12.49
N VAL A 202 -1.46 1.42 -12.65
CA VAL A 202 -2.41 1.77 -13.72
C VAL A 202 -2.93 3.20 -13.58
N THR A 203 -3.02 3.71 -12.36
CA THR A 203 -3.45 5.09 -12.09
C THR A 203 -2.38 6.14 -12.38
N GLU A 204 -1.12 5.73 -12.46
CA GLU A 204 0.00 6.58 -12.85
C GLU A 204 0.30 6.52 -14.37
N ALA A 205 -0.39 5.62 -15.11
CA ALA A 205 -0.32 5.47 -16.56
C ALA A 205 -1.40 6.30 -17.29
N ASN A 206 -1.49 6.15 -18.60
CA ASN A 206 -2.64 6.67 -19.34
C ASN A 206 -3.87 5.81 -19.04
N TRP A 207 -4.90 6.35 -18.43
CA TRP A 207 -6.07 5.59 -17.96
C TRP A 207 -6.86 4.86 -19.05
N THR A 208 -6.77 5.31 -20.30
CA THR A 208 -7.56 4.79 -21.41
C THR A 208 -6.76 4.03 -22.46
N ASP A 209 -5.43 4.09 -22.42
CA ASP A 209 -4.57 3.56 -23.48
C ASP A 209 -3.20 3.08 -22.95
N TRP A 210 -3.20 2.35 -21.83
CA TRP A 210 -1.99 1.71 -21.31
C TRP A 210 -1.78 0.33 -21.95
N GLN A 211 -0.53 -0.12 -22.00
CA GLN A 211 -0.14 -1.44 -22.46
C GLN A 211 0.71 -2.15 -21.40
N GLN A 212 0.75 -3.47 -21.41
CA GLN A 212 1.62 -4.27 -20.52
C GLN A 212 3.08 -3.77 -20.52
N ALA A 213 3.58 -3.34 -21.67
CA ALA A 213 4.94 -2.85 -21.85
C ALA A 213 5.24 -1.57 -21.04
N ASP A 214 4.23 -0.77 -20.72
CA ASP A 214 4.40 0.48 -19.98
C ASP A 214 4.81 0.21 -18.52
N PHE A 215 4.40 -0.93 -17.95
CA PHE A 215 4.67 -1.30 -16.57
C PHE A 215 5.94 -2.13 -16.38
N THR A 216 6.31 -2.90 -17.41
CA THR A 216 7.39 -3.88 -17.33
C THR A 216 8.72 -3.29 -16.84
N PRO A 217 9.20 -2.13 -17.32
CA PRO A 217 10.45 -1.54 -16.83
C PRO A 217 10.41 -1.18 -15.35
N TYR A 218 9.28 -0.64 -14.88
CA TYR A 218 9.13 -0.24 -13.47
C TYR A 218 9.06 -1.45 -12.53
N ILE A 219 8.36 -2.52 -12.94
CA ILE A 219 8.32 -3.77 -12.17
C ILE A 219 9.73 -4.38 -12.11
N TYR A 220 10.44 -4.39 -13.25
CA TYR A 220 11.81 -4.89 -13.33
C TYR A 220 12.73 -4.14 -12.35
N ASP A 221 12.73 -2.81 -12.39
CA ASP A 221 13.54 -1.99 -11.50
C ASP A 221 13.26 -2.27 -10.01
N VAL A 222 11.98 -2.36 -9.65
CA VAL A 222 11.57 -2.64 -8.25
C VAL A 222 12.04 -4.03 -7.81
N VAL A 223 11.87 -5.05 -8.66
CA VAL A 223 12.31 -6.42 -8.35
C VAL A 223 13.84 -6.49 -8.21
N GLU A 224 14.59 -5.84 -9.10
CA GLU A 224 16.05 -5.77 -9.01
C GLU A 224 16.54 -5.03 -7.75
N LEU A 225 15.84 -3.97 -7.35
CA LEU A 225 16.24 -3.15 -6.21
C LEU A 225 15.90 -3.77 -4.86
N PHE A 226 14.73 -4.37 -4.72
CA PHE A 226 14.25 -4.94 -3.44
C PHE A 226 14.49 -6.44 -3.31
N GLY A 227 14.68 -7.15 -4.43
CA GLY A 227 14.72 -8.60 -4.46
C GLY A 227 13.35 -9.25 -4.20
N MET A 228 13.25 -10.55 -4.47
CA MET A 228 11.97 -11.28 -4.37
C MET A 228 11.43 -11.44 -2.94
N ASP A 229 12.23 -11.17 -1.93
CA ASP A 229 11.82 -11.32 -0.52
C ASP A 229 11.14 -10.05 0.04
N ARG A 230 11.24 -8.91 -0.66
CA ARG A 230 10.73 -7.62 -0.17
C ARG A 230 9.78 -6.93 -1.12
N VAL A 231 9.23 -7.65 -2.10
CA VAL A 231 8.17 -7.16 -3.00
C VAL A 231 6.87 -7.91 -2.75
N MET A 232 5.73 -7.24 -2.82
CA MET A 232 4.42 -7.85 -2.64
C MET A 232 3.37 -7.26 -3.58
N TYR A 233 2.37 -8.08 -3.92
CA TYR A 233 1.23 -7.70 -4.75
C TYR A 233 0.25 -6.83 -3.98
N GLY A 234 -0.31 -5.83 -4.66
CA GLY A 234 -1.49 -5.07 -4.25
C GLY A 234 -2.29 -4.62 -5.47
N SER A 235 -3.61 -4.71 -5.41
CA SER A 235 -4.47 -4.28 -6.51
C SER A 235 -4.68 -2.77 -6.58
N ASP A 236 -4.66 -2.13 -5.43
CA ASP A 236 -5.18 -0.76 -5.22
C ASP A 236 -6.67 -0.65 -5.59
N TRP A 237 -7.44 -1.74 -5.43
CA TRP A 237 -8.89 -1.72 -5.64
C TRP A 237 -9.58 -0.93 -4.52
N PRO A 238 -10.61 -0.14 -4.82
CA PRO A 238 -11.23 0.09 -6.11
C PRO A 238 -10.58 1.22 -6.92
N VAL A 239 -9.53 1.88 -6.42
CA VAL A 239 -8.87 3.01 -7.10
C VAL A 239 -8.34 2.59 -8.47
N CYS A 240 -7.82 1.38 -8.61
CA CYS A 240 -7.36 0.85 -9.90
C CYS A 240 -8.46 0.87 -10.98
N THR A 241 -9.76 0.89 -10.60
CA THR A 241 -10.88 0.91 -11.56
C THR A 241 -11.02 2.23 -12.34
N LEU A 242 -10.24 3.24 -11.99
CA LEU A 242 -10.06 4.44 -12.81
C LEU A 242 -9.44 4.13 -14.18
N ALA A 243 -8.62 3.09 -14.27
CA ALA A 243 -7.84 2.79 -15.47
C ALA A 243 -7.87 1.30 -15.89
N ALA A 244 -8.26 0.38 -15.00
CA ALA A 244 -8.21 -1.06 -15.26
C ALA A 244 -9.20 -1.80 -14.37
N THR A 245 -9.66 -2.98 -14.79
CA THR A 245 -10.38 -3.88 -13.87
C THR A 245 -9.41 -4.50 -12.85
N TYR A 246 -9.95 -5.04 -11.75
CA TYR A 246 -9.15 -5.84 -10.79
C TYR A 246 -8.34 -6.94 -11.49
N LYS A 247 -8.99 -7.65 -12.43
CA LYS A 247 -8.38 -8.73 -13.20
C LYS A 247 -7.26 -8.25 -14.11
N ASP A 248 -7.40 -7.08 -14.72
CA ASP A 248 -6.36 -6.49 -15.57
C ASP A 248 -5.14 -6.14 -14.72
N MET A 249 -5.34 -5.48 -13.56
CA MET A 249 -4.25 -5.16 -12.64
C MET A 249 -3.52 -6.43 -12.16
N PHE A 250 -4.27 -7.49 -11.80
CA PHE A 250 -3.69 -8.78 -11.45
C PHE A 250 -2.94 -9.41 -12.63
N SER A 251 -3.49 -9.32 -13.85
CA SER A 251 -2.89 -9.90 -15.06
C SER A 251 -1.56 -9.25 -15.43
N ILE A 252 -1.41 -7.93 -15.24
CA ILE A 252 -0.15 -7.21 -15.47
C ILE A 252 0.99 -7.88 -14.67
N VAL A 253 0.80 -8.06 -13.37
CA VAL A 253 1.84 -8.66 -12.53
C VAL A 253 1.95 -10.17 -12.72
N LYS A 254 0.83 -10.88 -12.93
CA LYS A 254 0.83 -12.32 -13.21
C LYS A 254 1.61 -12.66 -14.47
N ASN A 255 1.43 -11.88 -15.53
CA ASN A 255 2.17 -12.06 -16.78
C ASN A 255 3.67 -11.81 -16.59
N TYR A 256 4.04 -10.74 -15.87
CA TYR A 256 5.44 -10.45 -15.58
C TYR A 256 6.11 -11.60 -14.80
N PHE A 257 5.48 -12.07 -13.73
CA PHE A 257 6.04 -13.12 -12.87
C PHE A 257 5.84 -14.53 -13.42
N SER A 258 5.21 -14.73 -14.58
CA SER A 258 4.93 -16.05 -15.15
C SER A 258 6.17 -16.91 -15.44
N THR A 259 7.32 -16.27 -15.66
CA THR A 259 8.61 -16.93 -15.92
C THR A 259 9.45 -17.17 -14.67
N PHE A 260 9.02 -16.64 -13.52
CA PHE A 260 9.69 -16.83 -12.23
C PHE A 260 9.34 -18.22 -11.67
N SER A 261 10.20 -18.75 -10.79
CA SER A 261 9.92 -20.02 -10.12
C SER A 261 8.64 -19.98 -9.29
N ALA A 262 8.00 -21.14 -9.07
CA ALA A 262 6.80 -21.23 -8.23
C ALA A 262 7.02 -20.66 -6.81
N SER A 263 8.23 -20.82 -6.25
CA SER A 263 8.60 -20.28 -4.95
C SER A 263 8.63 -18.73 -4.96
N GLU A 264 9.19 -18.12 -6.00
CA GLU A 264 9.24 -16.67 -6.13
C GLU A 264 7.84 -16.08 -6.36
N GLN A 265 7.03 -16.74 -7.20
CA GLN A 265 5.63 -16.34 -7.37
C GLN A 265 4.85 -16.41 -6.05
N GLN A 266 5.06 -17.46 -5.25
CA GLN A 266 4.43 -17.60 -3.95
C GLN A 266 4.87 -16.51 -2.96
N LYS A 267 6.14 -16.13 -2.98
CA LYS A 267 6.65 -15.00 -2.18
C LYS A 267 5.91 -13.71 -2.54
N PHE A 268 5.91 -13.36 -3.83
CA PHE A 268 5.31 -12.13 -4.33
C PHE A 268 3.80 -12.05 -4.10
N PHE A 269 3.06 -13.11 -4.42
CA PHE A 269 1.60 -13.13 -4.31
C PHE A 269 1.07 -13.45 -2.90
N GLY A 270 1.92 -13.81 -1.94
CA GLY A 270 1.41 -14.17 -0.62
C GLY A 270 2.40 -14.10 0.52
N THR A 271 3.45 -14.92 0.51
CA THR A 271 4.30 -15.13 1.69
C THR A 271 4.90 -13.83 2.22
N ASN A 272 5.34 -12.93 1.34
CA ASN A 272 5.93 -11.65 1.76
C ASN A 272 4.93 -10.77 2.50
N ALA A 273 3.68 -10.68 2.02
CA ALA A 273 2.62 -9.95 2.72
C ALA A 273 2.27 -10.58 4.06
N VAL A 274 2.14 -11.93 4.10
CA VAL A 274 1.88 -12.67 5.34
C VAL A 274 2.96 -12.41 6.39
N GLN A 275 4.24 -12.46 5.99
CA GLN A 275 5.37 -12.22 6.90
C GLN A 275 5.46 -10.77 7.33
N PHE A 276 5.33 -9.83 6.39
CA PHE A 276 5.45 -8.40 6.66
C PHE A 276 4.38 -7.89 7.63
N TYR A 277 3.13 -8.30 7.41
CA TYR A 277 2.00 -7.88 8.24
C TYR A 277 1.66 -8.86 9.37
N ASN A 278 2.36 -9.98 9.49
CA ASN A 278 2.06 -11.03 10.48
C ASN A 278 0.56 -11.45 10.43
N LEU A 279 0.11 -11.89 9.23
CA LEU A 279 -1.29 -12.26 8.94
C LEU A 279 -1.65 -13.66 9.45
#